data_417e3b4f11257dd536784d6cdcf62b43
#
_entry.id   417e3b4f11257dd536784d6cdcf62b43
#
_cell.length_a   1.000
_cell.length_b   1.000
_cell.length_c   1.000
_cell.angle_alpha   90.00
_cell.angle_beta   90.00
_cell.angle_gamma   90.00
#
_symmetry.space_group_name_H-M   'P 1'
#
loop_
_entity.id
_entity.type
_entity.pdbx_description
1 polymer ?
#
loop_
_entity_poly.entity_id
_entity_poly.type
_entity_poly.pdbx_seq_one_letter_code
_entity_poly.pdbx_strand_id
1 'polypeptide(L)'
;MSFVIANPEMLAAAATDLAGIRSAISAATAAAAAPTIQVAAAGADEVSLAISALFGQHAQAYQALSAQATIFHDQFVQALTSGGNLYAAAESHTVEQMVLNAINAPTQTLFGRPLIGDGANGTAENPDGQNGGLLFGNGGNGFTQTTAGVAGGNGGSAGLIGNGGAGGGGGAGAAGGLGGNGGWLYGNGGAGGIGGAGTGTGGHGGAGGAGGRAWLWGTGGAGGAGGDGGWLFGDGGAGGTGGNGGSGFNSLTSSVGGAGGAGGHAGLFGAGGTGGTGGIGGQNTETGPAASNGGAGGAGGGGGYLVGDGGAGGTGGAGGKNSSGGATLTGGTGGTGGAGGAAGWLYGSGGAGGAGGAGGLNNAGGATGGTGGTGGAGGSGAWLYGNGGAAGAGGNGGNNTSAGTGGVGASGGTGGNAGLIGAGGHGGAGGAGGNQTGGVGNGGAGGNGGAGGAGGQLYGNGGDGGNGGAGGANIAGGNGSDGGAAGHGGAGGSARLIGAGGHGGDGGAGGNTAGRRADA
;
A
#
# COMPACT_ATOMS: atom_id res chain seq x y z
N MET A 1 3.15 -39.02 32.53
CA MET A 1 3.62 -39.14 31.15
C MET A 1 5.07 -39.58 31.21
N SER A 2 5.48 -40.67 30.57
CA SER A 2 6.88 -41.08 30.51
C SER A 2 7.59 -40.17 29.53
N PHE A 3 8.54 -39.41 30.00
CA PHE A 3 9.39 -38.62 29.13
C PHE A 3 10.38 -39.54 28.44
N VAL A 4 10.39 -39.55 27.11
CA VAL A 4 11.46 -40.17 26.32
C VAL A 4 12.58 -39.15 26.27
N ILE A 5 13.68 -39.46 26.97
CA ILE A 5 14.90 -38.64 26.86
C ILE A 5 15.65 -39.18 25.64
N ALA A 6 15.57 -38.51 24.51
CA ALA A 6 16.42 -38.78 23.36
C ALA A 6 17.70 -37.95 23.50
N ASN A 7 18.87 -38.60 23.40
CA ASN A 7 20.14 -37.87 23.34
C ASN A 7 20.52 -37.66 21.87
N PRO A 8 20.40 -36.41 21.33
CA PRO A 8 20.66 -36.13 19.91
C PRO A 8 22.09 -36.46 19.48
N GLU A 9 23.08 -36.30 20.40
CA GLU A 9 24.47 -36.59 20.11
C GLU A 9 24.71 -38.10 19.91
N MET A 10 24.02 -38.93 20.70
CA MET A 10 24.10 -40.40 20.54
C MET A 10 23.43 -40.84 19.22
N LEU A 11 22.33 -40.19 18.82
CA LEU A 11 21.69 -40.46 17.53
C LEU A 11 22.60 -40.08 16.36
N ALA A 12 23.29 -38.94 16.45
CA ALA A 12 24.25 -38.50 15.44
C ALA A 12 25.46 -39.44 15.34
N ALA A 13 25.97 -39.89 16.50
CA ALA A 13 27.05 -40.87 16.53
C ALA A 13 26.64 -42.22 15.89
N ALA A 14 25.43 -42.72 16.24
CA ALA A 14 24.90 -43.95 15.64
C ALA A 14 24.68 -43.81 14.12
N ALA A 15 24.22 -42.66 13.64
CA ALA A 15 24.07 -42.38 12.21
C ALA A 15 25.43 -42.41 11.49
N THR A 16 26.48 -41.88 12.14
CA THR A 16 27.86 -41.88 11.61
C THR A 16 28.45 -43.29 11.55
N ASP A 17 28.24 -44.09 12.60
CA ASP A 17 28.70 -45.49 12.65
C ASP A 17 27.99 -46.34 11.56
N LEU A 18 26.69 -46.18 11.40
CA LEU A 18 25.93 -46.82 10.34
C LEU A 18 26.42 -46.43 8.93
N ALA A 19 26.75 -45.17 8.70
CA ALA A 19 27.34 -44.72 7.45
C ALA A 19 28.72 -45.35 7.20
N GLY A 20 29.51 -45.54 8.26
CA GLY A 20 30.82 -46.25 8.21
C GLY A 20 30.65 -47.72 7.84
N ILE A 21 29.69 -48.42 8.46
CA ILE A 21 29.38 -49.83 8.14
C ILE A 21 28.94 -49.96 6.67
N ARG A 22 28.08 -49.06 6.19
CA ARG A 22 27.69 -49.05 4.78
C ARG A 22 28.90 -48.89 3.84
N SER A 23 29.79 -47.97 4.15
CA SER A 23 31.00 -47.74 3.35
C SER A 23 31.84 -49.00 3.24
N ALA A 24 32.05 -49.72 4.35
CA ALA A 24 32.80 -50.98 4.40
C ALA A 24 32.11 -52.09 3.59
N ILE A 25 30.78 -52.25 3.72
CA ILE A 25 30.01 -53.24 2.93
C ILE A 25 30.07 -52.90 1.45
N SER A 26 29.92 -51.65 1.06
CA SER A 26 29.99 -51.21 -0.34
C SER A 26 31.38 -51.52 -0.95
N ALA A 27 32.44 -51.23 -0.21
CA ALA A 27 33.79 -51.55 -0.64
C ALA A 27 34.02 -53.07 -0.81
N ALA A 28 33.56 -53.88 0.14
CA ALA A 28 33.66 -55.34 0.08
C ALA A 28 32.83 -55.93 -1.09
N THR A 29 31.61 -55.43 -1.32
CA THR A 29 30.75 -55.85 -2.43
C THR A 29 31.36 -55.47 -3.79
N ALA A 30 31.97 -54.30 -3.91
CA ALA A 30 32.64 -53.85 -5.12
C ALA A 30 33.88 -54.72 -5.40
N ALA A 31 34.68 -55.07 -4.36
CA ALA A 31 35.82 -55.95 -4.51
C ALA A 31 35.44 -57.40 -4.89
N ALA A 32 34.29 -57.90 -4.40
CA ALA A 32 33.77 -59.23 -4.71
C ALA A 32 33.06 -59.33 -6.06
N ALA A 33 32.66 -58.23 -6.68
CA ALA A 33 31.83 -58.22 -7.89
C ALA A 33 32.47 -58.93 -9.09
N ALA A 34 33.69 -58.57 -9.45
CA ALA A 34 34.37 -59.15 -10.61
C ALA A 34 34.68 -60.66 -10.45
N PRO A 35 35.27 -61.14 -9.33
CA PRO A 35 35.59 -62.55 -9.17
C PRO A 35 34.37 -63.47 -9.03
N THR A 36 33.23 -62.95 -8.58
CA THR A 36 31.99 -63.75 -8.41
C THR A 36 31.12 -63.81 -9.67
N ILE A 37 31.13 -62.75 -10.48
CA ILE A 37 30.39 -62.73 -11.75
C ILE A 37 31.14 -63.49 -12.86
N GLN A 38 32.45 -63.53 -12.81
CA GLN A 38 33.32 -64.14 -13.84
C GLN A 38 33.88 -65.49 -13.39
N VAL A 39 33.05 -66.33 -12.78
CA VAL A 39 33.48 -67.69 -12.43
C VAL A 39 33.73 -68.49 -13.71
N ALA A 40 34.98 -68.92 -13.94
CA ALA A 40 35.34 -69.71 -15.10
C ALA A 40 34.78 -71.14 -15.01
N ALA A 41 34.33 -71.70 -16.13
CA ALA A 41 33.88 -73.08 -16.17
C ALA A 41 35.09 -74.03 -15.87
N ALA A 42 34.86 -75.02 -15.04
CA ALA A 42 35.89 -76.00 -14.61
C ALA A 42 36.36 -76.91 -15.78
N GLY A 43 35.56 -77.08 -16.82
CA GLY A 43 35.82 -77.86 -18.00
C GLY A 43 35.07 -77.31 -19.21
N ALA A 44 35.34 -77.85 -20.40
CA ALA A 44 34.66 -77.43 -21.66
C ALA A 44 33.35 -78.22 -21.91
N ASP A 45 32.83 -78.91 -20.89
CA ASP A 45 31.58 -79.68 -20.96
C ASP A 45 30.34 -78.81 -20.63
N GLU A 46 29.16 -79.28 -21.07
CA GLU A 46 27.87 -78.57 -20.92
C GLU A 46 27.50 -78.36 -19.46
N VAL A 47 27.87 -79.28 -18.56
CA VAL A 47 27.57 -79.19 -17.13
C VAL A 47 28.38 -78.10 -16.45
N SER A 48 29.72 -78.07 -16.73
CA SER A 48 30.61 -77.05 -16.20
C SER A 48 30.21 -75.63 -16.69
N LEU A 49 29.79 -75.52 -17.95
CA LEU A 49 29.28 -74.24 -18.53
C LEU A 49 27.96 -73.81 -17.86
N ALA A 50 27.00 -74.77 -17.66
CA ALA A 50 25.74 -74.50 -16.98
C ALA A 50 25.93 -74.06 -15.53
N ILE A 51 26.82 -74.68 -14.80
CA ILE A 51 27.14 -74.35 -13.38
C ILE A 51 27.78 -72.95 -13.31
N SER A 52 28.74 -72.66 -14.20
CA SER A 52 29.35 -71.33 -14.26
C SER A 52 28.31 -70.21 -14.53
N ALA A 53 27.40 -70.49 -15.48
CA ALA A 53 26.30 -69.55 -15.80
C ALA A 53 25.35 -69.35 -14.60
N LEU A 54 25.04 -70.42 -13.84
CA LEU A 54 24.21 -70.35 -12.64
C LEU A 54 24.84 -69.48 -11.54
N PHE A 55 26.14 -69.62 -11.28
CA PHE A 55 26.89 -68.80 -10.34
C PHE A 55 26.90 -67.34 -10.79
N GLY A 56 27.12 -67.10 -12.08
CA GLY A 56 27.06 -65.75 -12.64
C GLY A 56 25.69 -65.05 -12.47
N GLN A 57 24.61 -65.79 -12.74
CA GLN A 57 23.25 -65.29 -12.52
C GLN A 57 22.98 -64.99 -11.03
N HIS A 58 23.39 -65.89 -10.12
CA HIS A 58 23.24 -65.70 -8.69
C HIS A 58 24.02 -64.47 -8.22
N ALA A 59 25.27 -64.27 -8.69
CA ALA A 59 26.09 -63.11 -8.35
C ALA A 59 25.44 -61.80 -8.85
N GLN A 60 24.86 -61.79 -10.05
CA GLN A 60 24.12 -60.62 -10.58
C GLN A 60 22.86 -60.30 -9.74
N ALA A 61 22.10 -61.33 -9.36
CA ALA A 61 20.92 -61.16 -8.48
C ALA A 61 21.33 -60.59 -7.11
N TYR A 62 22.42 -61.09 -6.53
CA TYR A 62 22.99 -60.55 -5.29
C TYR A 62 23.43 -59.09 -5.42
N GLN A 63 24.07 -58.69 -6.51
CA GLN A 63 24.46 -57.28 -6.75
C GLN A 63 23.24 -56.36 -6.85
N ALA A 64 22.17 -56.81 -7.51
CA ALA A 64 20.93 -56.06 -7.57
C ALA A 64 20.27 -55.86 -6.20
N LEU A 65 20.23 -56.92 -5.39
CA LEU A 65 19.73 -56.87 -4.00
C LEU A 65 20.60 -55.98 -3.11
N SER A 66 21.92 -56.06 -3.26
CA SER A 66 22.89 -55.23 -2.53
C SER A 66 22.70 -53.74 -2.85
N ALA A 67 22.43 -53.40 -4.10
CA ALA A 67 22.11 -52.01 -4.49
C ALA A 67 20.82 -51.49 -3.84
N GLN A 68 19.78 -52.31 -3.75
CA GLN A 68 18.53 -51.94 -3.06
C GLN A 68 18.73 -51.78 -1.55
N ALA A 69 19.51 -52.69 -0.93
CA ALA A 69 19.88 -52.59 0.49
C ALA A 69 20.67 -51.31 0.79
N THR A 70 21.53 -50.88 -0.13
CA THR A 70 22.29 -49.64 0.00
C THR A 70 21.36 -48.41 -0.01
N ILE A 71 20.40 -48.36 -0.92
CA ILE A 71 19.43 -47.27 -0.99
C ILE A 71 18.59 -47.19 0.30
N PHE A 72 18.10 -48.34 0.78
CA PHE A 72 17.36 -48.40 2.04
C PHE A 72 18.19 -47.92 3.23
N HIS A 73 19.44 -48.34 3.30
CA HIS A 73 20.36 -47.93 4.37
C HIS A 73 20.63 -46.43 4.36
N ASP A 74 20.78 -45.81 3.18
CA ASP A 74 20.92 -44.37 3.02
C ASP A 74 19.69 -43.61 3.53
N GLN A 75 18.51 -44.06 3.15
CA GLN A 75 17.26 -43.46 3.62
C GLN A 75 17.11 -43.60 5.14
N PHE A 76 17.49 -44.73 5.70
CA PHE A 76 17.45 -44.95 7.14
C PHE A 76 18.40 -44.04 7.90
N VAL A 77 19.66 -43.91 7.46
CA VAL A 77 20.67 -43.00 8.07
C VAL A 77 20.20 -41.55 7.97
N GLN A 78 19.63 -41.17 6.82
CA GLN A 78 19.08 -39.81 6.63
C GLN A 78 17.89 -39.54 7.56
N ALA A 79 16.98 -40.50 7.71
CA ALA A 79 15.83 -40.38 8.62
C ALA A 79 16.30 -40.28 10.08
N LEU A 80 17.31 -41.07 10.48
CA LEU A 80 17.87 -41.01 11.83
C LEU A 80 18.56 -39.68 12.13
N THR A 81 19.31 -39.13 11.16
CA THR A 81 19.94 -37.80 11.28
C THR A 81 18.91 -36.70 11.38
N SER A 82 17.89 -36.73 10.50
CA SER A 82 16.80 -35.74 10.53
C SER A 82 16.02 -35.81 11.85
N GLY A 83 15.72 -36.99 12.35
CA GLY A 83 15.08 -37.20 13.64
C GLY A 83 15.89 -36.63 14.80
N GLY A 84 17.22 -36.89 14.81
CA GLY A 84 18.14 -36.33 15.82
C GLY A 84 18.12 -34.79 15.84
N ASN A 85 18.13 -34.16 14.67
CA ASN A 85 18.06 -32.69 14.54
C ASN A 85 16.73 -32.12 15.03
N LEU A 86 15.61 -32.82 14.78
CA LEU A 86 14.28 -32.42 15.28
C LEU A 86 14.20 -32.49 16.81
N TYR A 87 14.78 -33.51 17.43
CA TYR A 87 14.86 -33.60 18.89
C TYR A 87 15.75 -32.52 19.49
N ALA A 88 16.92 -32.23 18.88
CA ALA A 88 17.79 -31.14 19.33
C ALA A 88 17.09 -29.77 19.24
N ALA A 89 16.39 -29.51 18.16
CA ALA A 89 15.62 -28.28 18.00
C ALA A 89 14.48 -28.16 19.04
N ALA A 90 13.72 -29.23 19.27
CA ALA A 90 12.65 -29.26 20.27
C ALA A 90 13.17 -29.02 21.69
N GLU A 91 14.31 -29.59 22.06
CA GLU A 91 14.94 -29.41 23.37
C GLU A 91 15.45 -27.98 23.57
N SER A 92 16.07 -27.39 22.57
CA SER A 92 16.52 -25.99 22.59
C SER A 92 15.34 -25.01 22.79
N HIS A 93 14.25 -25.20 22.04
CA HIS A 93 13.05 -24.37 22.21
C HIS A 93 12.42 -24.51 23.60
N THR A 94 12.44 -25.70 24.19
CA THR A 94 11.87 -25.92 25.53
C THR A 94 12.65 -25.22 26.61
N VAL A 95 13.98 -25.20 26.55
CA VAL A 95 14.85 -24.50 27.52
C VAL A 95 14.67 -22.99 27.40
N GLU A 96 14.69 -22.45 26.17
CA GLU A 96 14.45 -21.04 25.92
C GLU A 96 13.08 -20.59 26.46
N GLN A 97 12.04 -21.36 26.20
CA GLN A 97 10.69 -21.05 26.70
C GLN A 97 10.59 -21.13 28.23
N MET A 98 11.28 -22.06 28.88
CA MET A 98 11.32 -22.14 30.33
C MET A 98 12.00 -20.90 30.94
N VAL A 99 13.12 -20.45 30.37
CA VAL A 99 13.84 -19.24 30.82
C VAL A 99 12.95 -18.01 30.64
N LEU A 100 12.31 -17.86 29.45
CA LEU A 100 11.39 -16.77 29.20
C LEU A 100 10.18 -16.77 30.14
N ASN A 101 9.61 -17.94 30.43
CA ASN A 101 8.52 -18.06 31.39
C ASN A 101 8.93 -17.66 32.81
N ALA A 102 10.14 -18.06 33.25
CA ALA A 102 10.66 -17.65 34.57
C ALA A 102 10.90 -16.14 34.67
N ILE A 103 11.42 -15.51 33.61
CA ILE A 103 11.63 -14.05 33.54
C ILE A 103 10.30 -13.31 33.50
N ASN A 104 9.30 -13.83 32.78
CA ASN A 104 8.02 -13.19 32.57
C ASN A 104 7.01 -13.41 33.71
N ALA A 105 7.17 -14.46 34.53
CA ALA A 105 6.21 -14.80 35.57
C ALA A 105 5.89 -13.65 36.55
N PRO A 106 6.87 -12.87 37.07
CA PRO A 106 6.57 -11.76 37.99
C PRO A 106 5.72 -10.66 37.31
N THR A 107 6.05 -10.26 36.10
CA THR A 107 5.34 -9.19 35.40
C THR A 107 4.00 -9.66 34.85
N GLN A 108 3.88 -10.91 34.49
CA GLN A 108 2.61 -11.53 34.08
C GLN A 108 1.62 -11.55 35.25
N THR A 109 2.10 -11.85 36.47
CA THR A 109 1.25 -11.88 37.69
C THR A 109 0.84 -10.46 38.15
N LEU A 110 1.74 -9.47 38.06
CA LEU A 110 1.48 -8.12 38.56
C LEU A 110 0.74 -7.24 37.55
N PHE A 111 1.05 -7.37 36.25
CA PHE A 111 0.58 -6.46 35.19
C PHE A 111 -0.21 -7.15 34.09
N GLY A 112 -0.38 -8.49 34.13
CA GLY A 112 -1.05 -9.26 33.08
C GLY A 112 -0.29 -9.26 31.74
N ARG A 113 1.00 -8.87 31.73
CA ARG A 113 1.83 -8.76 30.52
C ARG A 113 3.23 -9.35 30.76
N PRO A 114 3.85 -10.01 29.77
CA PRO A 114 5.23 -10.46 29.89
C PRO A 114 6.19 -9.27 29.99
N LEU A 115 7.36 -9.48 30.58
CA LEU A 115 8.45 -8.51 30.52
C LEU A 115 9.09 -8.48 29.12
N ILE A 116 9.32 -9.65 28.57
CA ILE A 116 9.95 -9.87 27.25
C ILE A 116 9.08 -10.85 26.45
N GLY A 117 8.74 -10.48 25.23
CA GLY A 117 8.00 -11.31 24.30
C GLY A 117 7.00 -10.51 23.46
N ASP A 118 6.73 -10.98 22.27
CA ASP A 118 5.75 -10.36 21.38
C ASP A 118 4.32 -10.65 21.86
N GLY A 119 3.42 -9.74 21.56
CA GLY A 119 1.98 -9.92 21.77
C GLY A 119 1.42 -10.97 20.81
N ALA A 120 0.51 -11.81 21.26
CA ALA A 120 -0.18 -12.76 20.40
C ALA A 120 -1.04 -12.02 19.36
N ASN A 121 -1.10 -12.56 18.15
CA ASN A 121 -2.00 -12.04 17.11
C ASN A 121 -3.46 -12.29 17.48
N GLY A 122 -4.34 -11.41 17.00
CA GLY A 122 -5.79 -11.59 17.12
C GLY A 122 -6.27 -12.85 16.42
N THR A 123 -7.36 -13.40 16.93
CA THR A 123 -8.06 -14.57 16.39
C THR A 123 -9.49 -14.21 16.04
N ALA A 124 -10.24 -15.14 15.45
CA ALA A 124 -11.66 -14.91 15.16
C ALA A 124 -12.49 -14.65 16.43
N GLU A 125 -12.13 -15.28 17.56
CA GLU A 125 -12.82 -15.13 18.85
C GLU A 125 -12.39 -13.85 19.58
N ASN A 126 -11.10 -13.46 19.46
CA ASN A 126 -10.52 -12.28 20.06
C ASN A 126 -9.77 -11.49 18.98
N PRO A 127 -10.46 -10.61 18.24
CA PRO A 127 -9.89 -10.01 17.04
C PRO A 127 -8.71 -9.06 17.29
N ASP A 128 -8.59 -8.48 18.46
CA ASP A 128 -7.51 -7.55 18.77
C ASP A 128 -6.20 -8.29 19.05
N GLY A 129 -5.11 -7.79 18.48
CA GLY A 129 -3.75 -8.23 18.82
C GLY A 129 -3.39 -7.84 20.26
N GLN A 130 -2.71 -8.73 20.96
CA GLN A 130 -2.28 -8.48 22.32
C GLN A 130 -1.08 -7.54 22.35
N ASN A 131 -0.92 -6.84 23.49
CA ASN A 131 0.23 -5.98 23.70
C ASN A 131 1.51 -6.81 23.87
N GLY A 132 2.61 -6.31 23.34
CA GLY A 132 3.94 -6.88 23.53
C GLY A 132 4.45 -6.71 24.98
N GLY A 133 5.63 -7.28 25.26
CA GLY A 133 6.27 -7.22 26.56
C GLY A 133 6.48 -5.80 27.08
N LEU A 134 6.56 -5.66 28.40
CA LEU A 134 6.75 -4.34 29.03
C LEU A 134 8.10 -3.71 28.66
N LEU A 135 9.17 -4.52 28.56
CA LEU A 135 10.52 -4.05 28.25
C LEU A 135 10.86 -4.26 26.76
N PHE A 136 10.69 -5.47 26.26
CA PHE A 136 10.96 -5.83 24.87
C PHE A 136 9.82 -6.67 24.30
N GLY A 137 9.39 -6.33 23.09
CA GLY A 137 8.44 -7.10 22.33
C GLY A 137 7.53 -6.23 21.46
N ASN A 138 7.18 -6.76 20.30
CA ASN A 138 6.25 -6.12 19.40
C ASN A 138 4.80 -6.38 19.85
N GLY A 139 3.88 -5.49 19.49
CA GLY A 139 2.46 -5.76 19.60
C GLY A 139 2.02 -6.84 18.62
N GLY A 140 1.03 -7.66 18.99
CA GLY A 140 0.39 -8.63 18.11
C GLY A 140 -0.45 -7.94 17.03
N ASN A 141 -0.56 -8.53 15.85
CA ASN A 141 -1.42 -8.02 14.79
C ASN A 141 -2.90 -8.29 15.08
N GLY A 142 -3.77 -7.37 14.67
CA GLY A 142 -5.21 -7.57 14.68
C GLY A 142 -5.67 -8.60 13.66
N PHE A 143 -6.77 -9.26 13.93
CA PHE A 143 -7.38 -10.25 13.05
C PHE A 143 -8.09 -9.57 11.87
N THR A 144 -7.86 -10.09 10.66
CA THR A 144 -8.58 -9.63 9.46
C THR A 144 -9.94 -10.33 9.38
N GLN A 145 -11.02 -9.55 9.36
CA GLN A 145 -12.38 -10.06 9.31
C GLN A 145 -12.79 -10.40 7.87
N THR A 146 -13.49 -11.52 7.73
CA THR A 146 -14.12 -11.94 6.46
C THR A 146 -15.63 -11.74 6.47
N THR A 147 -16.23 -11.55 7.65
CA THR A 147 -17.68 -11.36 7.82
C THR A 147 -18.06 -9.93 7.45
N ALA A 148 -19.04 -9.76 6.60
CA ALA A 148 -19.54 -8.47 6.17
C ALA A 148 -20.06 -7.65 7.36
N GLY A 149 -19.75 -6.36 7.39
CA GLY A 149 -20.17 -5.43 8.44
C GLY A 149 -19.37 -5.52 9.75
N VAL A 150 -18.38 -6.41 9.86
CA VAL A 150 -17.54 -6.57 11.07
C VAL A 150 -16.20 -5.89 10.86
N ALA A 151 -15.83 -4.99 11.78
CA ALA A 151 -14.55 -4.27 11.73
C ALA A 151 -13.36 -5.20 11.98
N GLY A 152 -12.21 -4.89 11.38
CA GLY A 152 -10.95 -5.58 11.66
C GLY A 152 -10.50 -5.40 13.11
N GLY A 153 -9.76 -6.37 13.65
CA GLY A 153 -9.17 -6.28 14.98
C GLY A 153 -8.06 -5.22 15.05
N ASN A 154 -7.90 -4.58 16.20
CA ASN A 154 -6.83 -3.61 16.42
C ASN A 154 -5.49 -4.32 16.62
N GLY A 155 -4.40 -3.67 16.21
CA GLY A 155 -3.04 -4.12 16.56
C GLY A 155 -2.71 -3.81 18.02
N GLY A 156 -1.95 -4.70 18.66
CA GLY A 156 -1.42 -4.52 20.00
C GLY A 156 -0.30 -3.48 20.06
N SER A 157 -0.13 -2.83 21.19
CA SER A 157 0.96 -1.87 21.40
C SER A 157 2.21 -2.55 21.97
N ALA A 158 3.39 -2.06 21.62
CA ALA A 158 4.64 -2.44 22.27
C ALA A 158 4.74 -1.82 23.70
N GLY A 159 5.72 -2.25 24.49
CA GLY A 159 6.05 -1.62 25.77
C GLY A 159 7.12 -0.53 25.63
N LEU A 160 8.34 -0.80 26.18
CA LEU A 160 9.45 0.17 26.13
C LEU A 160 10.11 0.17 24.74
N ILE A 161 10.44 -1.02 24.24
CA ILE A 161 11.13 -1.22 22.95
C ILE A 161 10.38 -2.28 22.17
N GLY A 162 9.98 -1.94 20.93
CA GLY A 162 9.28 -2.82 19.98
C GLY A 162 8.33 -2.04 19.11
N ASN A 163 7.90 -2.63 18.02
CA ASN A 163 6.96 -2.03 17.08
C ASN A 163 5.52 -2.35 17.49
N GLY A 164 4.61 -1.46 17.20
CA GLY A 164 3.17 -1.72 17.29
C GLY A 164 2.73 -2.78 16.28
N GLY A 165 1.76 -3.60 16.64
CA GLY A 165 1.13 -4.57 15.75
C GLY A 165 0.28 -3.88 14.68
N ALA A 166 0.15 -4.48 13.51
CA ALA A 166 -0.74 -3.99 12.47
C ALA A 166 -2.21 -4.25 12.83
N GLY A 167 -3.09 -3.34 12.44
CA GLY A 167 -4.55 -3.55 12.48
C GLY A 167 -4.99 -4.54 11.42
N GLY A 168 -6.00 -5.35 11.71
CA GLY A 168 -6.61 -6.28 10.78
C GLY A 168 -7.51 -5.60 9.76
N GLY A 169 -7.66 -6.18 8.57
CA GLY A 169 -8.60 -5.72 7.56
C GLY A 169 -10.05 -5.87 8.01
N GLY A 170 -10.91 -4.92 7.64
CA GLY A 170 -12.36 -5.01 7.87
C GLY A 170 -13.03 -5.95 6.87
N GLY A 171 -14.07 -6.63 7.32
CA GLY A 171 -15.00 -7.33 6.46
C GLY A 171 -15.74 -6.37 5.52
N ALA A 172 -16.44 -6.92 4.53
CA ALA A 172 -17.09 -6.12 3.49
C ALA A 172 -17.93 -4.97 4.09
N GLY A 173 -17.67 -3.74 3.65
CA GLY A 173 -18.33 -2.52 4.13
C GLY A 173 -17.89 -2.04 5.52
N ALA A 174 -16.99 -2.73 6.20
CA ALA A 174 -16.57 -2.41 7.56
C ALA A 174 -15.18 -1.78 7.60
N ALA A 175 -14.90 -1.06 8.68
CA ALA A 175 -13.63 -0.39 8.88
C ALA A 175 -12.50 -1.40 9.17
N GLY A 176 -11.27 -1.06 8.76
CA GLY A 176 -10.06 -1.73 9.24
C GLY A 176 -9.77 -1.39 10.69
N GLY A 177 -9.06 -2.28 11.39
CA GLY A 177 -8.61 -2.11 12.76
C GLY A 177 -7.49 -1.07 12.86
N LEU A 178 -7.32 -0.48 14.03
CA LEU A 178 -6.26 0.50 14.30
C LEU A 178 -4.90 -0.20 14.39
N GLY A 179 -3.85 0.45 13.95
CA GLY A 179 -2.48 0.05 14.26
C GLY A 179 -2.13 0.29 15.72
N GLY A 180 -1.36 -0.62 16.32
CA GLY A 180 -0.86 -0.51 17.68
C GLY A 180 0.26 0.53 17.78
N ASN A 181 0.45 1.12 18.97
CA ASN A 181 1.53 2.07 19.18
C ASN A 181 2.89 1.38 19.28
N GLY A 182 3.93 2.04 18.77
CA GLY A 182 5.32 1.64 18.99
C GLY A 182 5.75 1.81 20.45
N GLY A 183 6.93 1.27 20.79
CA GLY A 183 7.51 1.31 22.11
C GLY A 183 7.80 2.74 22.57
N TRP A 184 7.67 2.97 23.89
CA TRP A 184 7.84 4.29 24.46
C TRP A 184 9.24 4.89 24.17
N LEU A 185 10.30 4.10 24.27
CA LEU A 185 11.67 4.55 23.97
C LEU A 185 12.01 4.42 22.48
N TYR A 186 11.76 3.25 21.91
CA TYR A 186 12.11 2.94 20.52
C TYR A 186 11.09 1.98 19.89
N GLY A 187 10.59 2.35 18.73
CA GLY A 187 9.71 1.49 17.93
C GLY A 187 8.76 2.26 17.03
N ASN A 188 8.44 1.67 15.92
CA ASN A 188 7.52 2.25 14.96
C ASN A 188 6.07 1.94 15.36
N GLY A 189 5.16 2.84 15.03
CA GLY A 189 3.74 2.55 15.10
C GLY A 189 3.36 1.46 14.10
N GLY A 190 2.41 0.62 14.46
CA GLY A 190 1.84 -0.41 13.58
C GLY A 190 0.97 0.19 12.49
N ALA A 191 0.91 -0.42 11.32
CA ALA A 191 0.01 0.03 10.25
C ALA A 191 -1.46 -0.19 10.64
N GLY A 192 -2.35 0.72 10.24
CA GLY A 192 -3.79 0.49 10.33
C GLY A 192 -4.26 -0.53 9.28
N GLY A 193 -5.32 -1.25 9.58
CA GLY A 193 -5.94 -2.22 8.69
C GLY A 193 -6.68 -1.56 7.52
N ILE A 194 -6.80 -2.25 6.39
CA ILE A 194 -7.58 -1.77 5.25
C ILE A 194 -9.08 -1.89 5.54
N GLY A 195 -9.87 -0.92 5.09
CA GLY A 195 -11.33 -1.05 5.12
C GLY A 195 -11.82 -2.09 4.11
N GLY A 196 -12.89 -2.79 4.44
CA GLY A 196 -13.52 -3.76 3.56
C GLY A 196 -14.18 -3.11 2.34
N ALA A 197 -14.15 -3.80 1.20
CA ALA A 197 -14.83 -3.32 0.00
C ALA A 197 -16.35 -3.23 0.21
N GLY A 198 -16.99 -2.23 -0.39
CA GLY A 198 -18.45 -2.17 -0.41
C GLY A 198 -19.03 -3.36 -1.15
N THR A 199 -20.02 -4.02 -0.58
CA THR A 199 -20.75 -5.13 -1.19
C THR A 199 -22.19 -4.75 -1.49
N GLY A 200 -22.70 -5.26 -2.58
CA GLY A 200 -24.05 -4.99 -3.04
C GLY A 200 -24.25 -3.60 -3.64
N THR A 201 -25.45 -3.35 -4.08
CA THR A 201 -25.89 -2.11 -4.70
C THR A 201 -25.86 -0.96 -3.68
N GLY A 202 -24.98 -0.01 -3.88
CA GLY A 202 -24.86 1.19 -3.04
C GLY A 202 -24.10 1.00 -1.73
N GLY A 203 -23.43 -0.16 -1.51
CA GLY A 203 -22.63 -0.37 -0.31
C GLY A 203 -21.37 0.49 -0.31
N HIS A 204 -21.15 1.26 0.78
CA HIS A 204 -19.92 2.01 0.98
C HIS A 204 -18.76 1.07 1.34
N GLY A 205 -17.57 1.32 0.79
CA GLY A 205 -16.35 0.71 1.31
C GLY A 205 -16.08 1.20 2.74
N GLY A 206 -15.54 0.31 3.58
CA GLY A 206 -15.13 0.67 4.93
C GLY A 206 -13.95 1.63 4.94
N ALA A 207 -13.85 2.46 5.97
CA ALA A 207 -12.68 3.30 6.19
C ALA A 207 -11.46 2.45 6.59
N GLY A 208 -10.26 2.86 6.17
CA GLY A 208 -9.03 2.24 6.70
C GLY A 208 -8.82 2.62 8.18
N GLY A 209 -8.25 1.70 8.95
CA GLY A 209 -7.87 1.97 10.33
C GLY A 209 -6.69 2.95 10.42
N ALA A 210 -6.66 3.79 11.44
CA ALA A 210 -5.54 4.70 11.67
C ALA A 210 -4.25 3.95 11.99
N GLY A 211 -3.11 4.48 11.57
CA GLY A 211 -1.78 3.99 11.97
C GLY A 211 -1.49 4.32 13.43
N GLY A 212 -0.71 3.46 14.07
CA GLY A 212 -0.25 3.67 15.45
C GLY A 212 0.83 4.75 15.53
N ARG A 213 0.98 5.35 16.69
CA ARG A 213 2.00 6.36 16.97
C ARG A 213 3.34 5.71 17.30
N ALA A 214 4.45 6.38 16.97
CA ALA A 214 5.71 6.21 17.66
C ALA A 214 5.79 7.21 18.86
N TRP A 215 6.66 6.93 19.86
CA TRP A 215 6.76 7.81 21.02
C TRP A 215 8.01 8.68 21.00
N LEU A 216 9.16 8.15 21.41
CA LEU A 216 10.38 8.98 21.44
C LEU A 216 11.16 8.87 20.14
N TRP A 217 11.40 7.64 19.69
CA TRP A 217 12.14 7.32 18.45
C TRP A 217 11.34 6.32 17.62
N GLY A 218 11.08 6.63 16.39
CA GLY A 218 10.43 5.74 15.42
C GLY A 218 9.48 6.46 14.50
N THR A 219 9.09 5.80 13.42
CA THR A 219 8.15 6.32 12.43
C THR A 219 6.71 6.01 12.86
N GLY A 220 5.80 6.90 12.57
CA GLY A 220 4.37 6.62 12.70
C GLY A 220 3.93 5.50 11.75
N GLY A 221 2.95 4.71 12.15
CA GLY A 221 2.37 3.66 11.30
C GLY A 221 1.56 4.26 10.15
N ALA A 222 1.61 3.63 8.98
CA ALA A 222 0.72 3.96 7.87
C ALA A 222 -0.70 3.49 8.18
N GLY A 223 -1.73 4.16 7.65
CA GLY A 223 -3.09 3.70 7.89
C GLY A 223 -4.16 4.58 7.30
N GLY A 224 -5.40 4.41 7.73
CA GLY A 224 -6.52 5.30 7.40
C GLY A 224 -6.11 6.76 7.62
N ALA A 225 -5.77 7.14 8.85
CA ALA A 225 -4.91 8.29 9.13
C ALA A 225 -3.51 7.76 9.49
N GLY A 226 -2.47 8.41 9.00
CA GLY A 226 -1.08 8.07 9.39
C GLY A 226 -0.85 8.37 10.87
N GLY A 227 -0.10 7.51 11.55
CA GLY A 227 0.32 7.72 12.93
C GLY A 227 1.40 8.79 13.03
N ASP A 228 1.45 9.51 14.15
CA ASP A 228 2.52 10.49 14.39
C ASP A 228 3.85 9.78 14.59
N GLY A 229 4.93 10.40 14.10
CA GLY A 229 6.32 10.01 14.36
C GLY A 229 6.72 10.24 15.82
N GLY A 230 7.89 9.68 16.19
CA GLY A 230 8.45 9.85 17.53
C GLY A 230 8.73 11.30 17.87
N TRP A 231 8.48 11.67 19.14
CA TRP A 231 8.58 13.06 19.58
C TRP A 231 9.94 13.69 19.31
N LEU A 232 11.04 12.95 19.48
CA LEU A 232 12.38 13.50 19.23
C LEU A 232 12.79 13.27 17.77
N PHE A 233 12.77 12.02 17.29
CA PHE A 233 13.08 11.66 15.91
C PHE A 233 12.06 10.66 15.36
N GLY A 234 11.49 10.98 14.25
CA GLY A 234 10.64 10.05 13.52
C GLY A 234 9.76 10.75 12.51
N ASP A 235 9.62 10.15 11.37
CA ASP A 235 8.71 10.60 10.32
C ASP A 235 7.26 10.26 10.67
N GLY A 236 6.34 11.08 10.25
CA GLY A 236 4.92 10.76 10.28
C GLY A 236 4.58 9.59 9.34
N GLY A 237 3.65 8.76 9.75
CA GLY A 237 3.14 7.65 8.94
C GLY A 237 2.30 8.14 7.76
N ALA A 238 2.33 7.41 6.65
CA ALA A 238 1.48 7.73 5.49
C ALA A 238 0.00 7.46 5.78
N GLY A 239 -0.88 8.29 5.24
CA GLY A 239 -2.32 8.05 5.22
C GLY A 239 -2.67 6.89 4.27
N GLY A 240 -3.68 6.13 4.64
CA GLY A 240 -4.19 5.02 3.82
C GLY A 240 -5.10 5.48 2.68
N THR A 241 -5.24 4.63 1.69
CA THR A 241 -6.15 4.88 0.56
C THR A 241 -7.61 4.76 0.98
N GLY A 242 -8.46 5.62 0.44
CA GLY A 242 -9.91 5.49 0.57
C GLY A 242 -10.45 4.26 -0.16
N GLY A 243 -11.43 3.60 0.40
CA GLY A 243 -12.12 2.48 -0.26
C GLY A 243 -12.91 2.93 -1.48
N ASN A 244 -12.95 2.12 -2.52
CA ASN A 244 -13.77 2.41 -3.69
C ASN A 244 -15.27 2.31 -3.36
N GLY A 245 -16.06 3.17 -3.96
CA GLY A 245 -17.52 3.12 -3.88
C GLY A 245 -18.09 1.89 -4.58
N GLY A 246 -19.14 1.31 -4.01
CA GLY A 246 -19.88 0.22 -4.64
C GLY A 246 -20.63 0.67 -5.89
N SER A 247 -20.64 -0.17 -6.93
CA SER A 247 -21.39 0.09 -8.17
C SER A 247 -22.89 -0.10 -7.92
N GLY A 248 -23.72 0.79 -8.49
CA GLY A 248 -25.18 0.71 -8.38
C GLY A 248 -25.82 -0.19 -9.42
N PHE A 249 -26.70 -1.10 -8.97
CA PHE A 249 -27.62 -1.88 -9.79
C PHE A 249 -29.06 -1.55 -9.38
N ASN A 250 -29.98 -1.49 -10.34
CA ASN A 250 -31.44 -1.36 -10.09
C ASN A 250 -31.86 -0.22 -9.14
N SER A 251 -31.89 1.01 -9.62
CA SER A 251 -32.48 2.20 -8.96
C SER A 251 -31.94 2.57 -7.55
N LEU A 252 -30.89 1.92 -7.05
CA LEU A 252 -30.26 2.27 -5.79
C LEU A 252 -29.02 3.15 -6.00
N THR A 253 -28.79 4.07 -5.10
CA THR A 253 -27.68 5.03 -5.16
C THR A 253 -26.32 4.34 -5.22
N SER A 254 -25.52 4.69 -6.21
CA SER A 254 -24.09 4.36 -6.20
C SER A 254 -23.42 5.08 -5.02
N SER A 255 -22.39 4.47 -4.42
CA SER A 255 -21.73 5.07 -3.26
C SER A 255 -20.50 5.89 -3.63
N VAL A 256 -20.30 6.97 -2.89
CA VAL A 256 -19.11 7.84 -3.02
C VAL A 256 -17.85 7.05 -2.66
N GLY A 257 -16.74 7.31 -3.35
CA GLY A 257 -15.43 6.79 -2.96
C GLY A 257 -15.03 7.32 -1.58
N GLY A 258 -14.41 6.48 -0.76
CA GLY A 258 -13.91 6.87 0.56
C GLY A 258 -12.81 7.93 0.44
N ALA A 259 -12.71 8.85 1.38
CA ALA A 259 -11.60 9.79 1.45
C ALA A 259 -10.29 9.05 1.80
N GLY A 260 -9.18 9.52 1.24
CA GLY A 260 -7.84 9.13 1.68
C GLY A 260 -7.55 9.66 3.09
N GLY A 261 -6.80 8.91 3.86
CA GLY A 261 -6.41 9.32 5.21
C GLY A 261 -5.34 10.42 5.20
N ALA A 262 -5.36 11.27 6.21
CA ALA A 262 -4.29 12.25 6.39
C ALA A 262 -2.97 11.56 6.74
N GLY A 263 -1.84 12.13 6.33
CA GLY A 263 -0.51 11.76 6.82
C GLY A 263 -0.30 12.19 8.27
N GLY A 264 0.45 11.41 9.03
CA GLY A 264 0.83 11.73 10.41
C GLY A 264 1.88 12.84 10.49
N HIS A 265 1.94 13.51 11.62
CA HIS A 265 2.94 14.54 11.88
C HIS A 265 4.26 13.94 12.35
N ALA A 266 5.39 14.54 11.98
CA ALA A 266 6.66 14.25 12.63
C ALA A 266 6.76 14.92 14.01
N GLY A 267 7.70 14.48 14.84
CA GLY A 267 7.96 15.11 16.14
C GLY A 267 8.84 16.36 16.03
N LEU A 268 10.00 16.37 16.73
CA LEU A 268 10.93 17.51 16.67
C LEU A 268 11.73 17.53 15.38
N PHE A 269 12.21 16.34 14.95
CA PHE A 269 12.95 16.12 13.70
C PHE A 269 12.29 15.01 12.90
N GLY A 270 12.09 15.20 11.64
CA GLY A 270 11.54 14.20 10.70
C GLY A 270 10.60 14.81 9.68
N ALA A 271 10.27 14.08 8.63
CA ALA A 271 9.32 14.49 7.61
C ALA A 271 7.88 14.13 7.99
N GLY A 272 6.94 14.96 7.59
CA GLY A 272 5.51 14.64 7.69
C GLY A 272 5.13 13.48 6.78
N GLY A 273 4.18 12.66 7.20
CA GLY A 273 3.65 11.57 6.41
C GLY A 273 2.87 12.05 5.19
N THR A 274 2.88 11.29 4.11
CA THR A 274 2.07 11.60 2.92
C THR A 274 0.60 11.32 3.16
N GLY A 275 -0.29 12.13 2.61
CA GLY A 275 -1.72 11.86 2.57
C GLY A 275 -2.06 10.69 1.65
N GLY A 276 -3.08 9.93 2.01
CA GLY A 276 -3.57 8.81 1.22
C GLY A 276 -4.42 9.25 0.03
N THR A 277 -4.54 8.40 -0.98
CA THR A 277 -5.37 8.66 -2.16
C THR A 277 -6.86 8.45 -1.85
N GLY A 278 -7.72 9.25 -2.44
CA GLY A 278 -9.16 9.03 -2.42
C GLY A 278 -9.60 7.82 -3.22
N GLY A 279 -10.64 7.14 -2.79
CA GLY A 279 -11.24 6.02 -3.49
C GLY A 279 -12.04 6.45 -4.72
N ILE A 280 -12.17 5.57 -5.70
CA ILE A 280 -12.96 5.79 -6.92
C ILE A 280 -14.46 5.77 -6.57
N GLY A 281 -15.25 6.66 -7.18
CA GLY A 281 -16.71 6.68 -7.05
C GLY A 281 -17.36 5.45 -7.71
N GLY A 282 -18.47 5.01 -7.13
CA GLY A 282 -19.23 3.87 -7.66
C GLY A 282 -19.78 4.14 -9.07
N GLN A 283 -19.75 3.11 -9.92
CA GLN A 283 -20.28 3.17 -11.30
C GLN A 283 -21.79 2.98 -11.31
N ASN A 284 -22.47 3.61 -12.25
CA ASN A 284 -23.85 3.33 -12.58
C ASN A 284 -23.92 2.57 -13.91
N THR A 285 -24.49 1.36 -13.90
CA THR A 285 -24.58 0.48 -15.07
C THR A 285 -26.00 0.29 -15.61
N GLU A 286 -27.02 0.72 -14.86
CA GLU A 286 -28.45 0.55 -15.21
C GLU A 286 -29.27 1.84 -14.97
N THR A 287 -30.57 1.79 -15.28
CA THR A 287 -31.54 2.90 -15.06
C THR A 287 -31.67 3.23 -13.58
N GLY A 288 -30.74 3.99 -13.06
CA GLY A 288 -30.66 4.41 -11.66
C GLY A 288 -30.18 5.85 -11.52
N PRO A 289 -29.91 6.32 -10.30
CA PRO A 289 -29.38 7.67 -10.08
C PRO A 289 -27.98 7.84 -10.69
N ALA A 290 -27.51 9.09 -10.81
CA ALA A 290 -26.19 9.43 -11.35
C ALA A 290 -25.04 8.62 -10.71
N ALA A 291 -23.95 8.42 -11.45
CA ALA A 291 -22.73 7.84 -10.90
C ALA A 291 -22.18 8.68 -9.73
N SER A 292 -21.52 8.04 -8.79
CA SER A 292 -21.04 8.69 -7.57
C SER A 292 -19.68 9.35 -7.71
N ASN A 293 -19.41 10.26 -6.79
CA ASN A 293 -18.20 11.04 -6.76
C ASN A 293 -17.01 10.21 -6.26
N GLY A 294 -15.82 10.56 -6.69
CA GLY A 294 -14.55 10.07 -6.11
C GLY A 294 -14.32 10.67 -4.73
N GLY A 295 -13.63 9.95 -3.88
CA GLY A 295 -13.22 10.41 -2.56
C GLY A 295 -12.12 11.46 -2.63
N ALA A 296 -12.07 12.37 -1.66
CA ALA A 296 -10.98 13.34 -1.54
C ALA A 296 -9.66 12.65 -1.20
N GLY A 297 -8.54 13.20 -1.65
CA GLY A 297 -7.20 12.83 -1.17
C GLY A 297 -6.97 13.35 0.25
N GLY A 298 -6.23 12.60 1.05
CA GLY A 298 -5.85 13.00 2.40
C GLY A 298 -4.81 14.13 2.41
N ALA A 299 -4.83 14.98 3.42
CA ALA A 299 -3.78 15.99 3.61
C ALA A 299 -2.45 15.33 3.97
N GLY A 300 -1.34 15.95 3.58
CA GLY A 300 0.00 15.60 4.07
C GLY A 300 0.17 16.04 5.53
N GLY A 301 0.93 15.27 6.30
CA GLY A 301 1.29 15.60 7.68
C GLY A 301 2.30 16.74 7.78
N GLY A 302 2.33 17.43 8.91
CA GLY A 302 3.36 18.45 9.19
C GLY A 302 4.74 17.82 9.38
N GLY A 303 5.77 18.51 8.88
CA GLY A 303 7.17 18.20 9.17
C GLY A 303 7.51 18.43 10.64
N GLY A 304 8.68 17.92 11.06
CA GLY A 304 9.17 18.02 12.42
C GLY A 304 9.22 19.48 12.91
N TYR A 305 8.80 19.67 14.16
CA TYR A 305 8.62 21.02 14.70
C TYR A 305 9.84 21.94 14.49
N LEU A 306 11.05 21.40 14.67
CA LEU A 306 12.29 22.17 14.46
C LEU A 306 12.80 22.04 13.01
N VAL A 307 12.95 20.80 12.55
CA VAL A 307 13.50 20.49 11.21
C VAL A 307 12.72 19.36 10.60
N GLY A 308 12.18 19.59 9.42
CA GLY A 308 11.52 18.56 8.63
C GLY A 308 10.66 19.12 7.53
N ASP A 309 10.57 18.39 6.45
CA ASP A 309 9.71 18.69 5.32
C ASP A 309 8.25 18.31 5.63
N GLY A 310 7.30 19.08 5.13
CA GLY A 310 5.89 18.71 5.14
C GLY A 310 5.62 17.52 4.22
N GLY A 311 4.73 16.64 4.62
CA GLY A 311 4.27 15.51 3.82
C GLY A 311 3.47 15.96 2.60
N ALA A 312 3.54 15.22 1.49
CA ALA A 312 2.71 15.50 0.32
C ALA A 312 1.24 15.16 0.57
N GLY A 313 0.31 15.92 -0.01
CA GLY A 313 -1.11 15.59 -0.04
C GLY A 313 -1.40 14.41 -0.98
N GLY A 314 -2.40 13.61 -0.66
CA GLY A 314 -2.87 12.51 -1.48
C GLY A 314 -3.69 12.97 -2.69
N THR A 315 -3.74 12.16 -3.73
CA THR A 315 -4.56 12.44 -4.92
C THR A 315 -6.05 12.17 -4.65
N GLY A 316 -6.93 12.95 -5.25
CA GLY A 316 -8.36 12.68 -5.26
C GLY A 316 -8.71 11.45 -6.10
N GLY A 317 -9.72 10.71 -5.68
CA GLY A 317 -10.26 9.57 -6.42
C GLY A 317 -11.02 9.99 -7.67
N ALA A 318 -11.04 9.17 -8.71
CA ALA A 318 -11.84 9.44 -9.91
C ALA A 318 -13.35 9.32 -9.62
N GLY A 319 -14.15 10.11 -10.32
CA GLY A 319 -15.61 9.96 -10.32
C GLY A 319 -16.05 8.68 -11.03
N GLY A 320 -17.17 8.13 -10.59
CA GLY A 320 -17.76 6.92 -11.14
C GLY A 320 -18.28 7.14 -12.57
N LYS A 321 -18.21 6.06 -13.37
CA LYS A 321 -18.72 6.05 -14.75
C LYS A 321 -20.24 5.88 -14.76
N ASN A 322 -20.94 6.69 -15.58
CA ASN A 322 -22.34 6.47 -15.90
C ASN A 322 -22.50 5.75 -17.24
N SER A 323 -23.15 4.59 -17.23
CA SER A 323 -23.48 3.83 -18.44
C SER A 323 -25.00 3.65 -18.63
N SER A 324 -25.81 4.34 -17.84
CA SER A 324 -27.27 4.25 -17.84
C SER A 324 -27.92 5.32 -18.71
N GLY A 325 -28.99 4.95 -19.43
CA GLY A 325 -29.68 5.78 -20.42
C GLY A 325 -30.62 6.87 -19.88
N GLY A 326 -30.58 7.26 -18.58
CA GLY A 326 -31.39 8.33 -18.03
C GLY A 326 -30.97 9.73 -18.53
N ALA A 327 -31.92 10.53 -18.98
CA ALA A 327 -31.64 11.85 -19.59
C ALA A 327 -30.99 12.88 -18.64
N THR A 328 -31.02 12.65 -17.34
CA THR A 328 -30.48 13.56 -16.30
C THR A 328 -29.27 13.00 -15.57
N LEU A 329 -28.78 11.83 -15.97
CA LEU A 329 -27.71 11.12 -15.25
C LEU A 329 -26.32 11.56 -15.72
N THR A 330 -25.53 12.09 -14.81
CA THR A 330 -24.16 12.59 -15.05
C THR A 330 -23.12 11.56 -14.67
N GLY A 331 -21.92 11.66 -15.21
CA GLY A 331 -20.72 11.04 -14.64
C GLY A 331 -20.45 11.60 -13.25
N GLY A 332 -19.86 10.79 -12.35
CA GLY A 332 -19.48 11.22 -11.01
C GLY A 332 -18.38 12.29 -11.04
N THR A 333 -18.37 13.20 -10.06
CA THR A 333 -17.28 14.19 -9.97
C THR A 333 -16.00 13.54 -9.43
N GLY A 334 -14.84 14.01 -9.85
CA GLY A 334 -13.57 13.64 -9.25
C GLY A 334 -13.43 14.19 -7.83
N GLY A 335 -12.77 13.45 -6.96
CA GLY A 335 -12.44 13.91 -5.61
C GLY A 335 -11.36 15.01 -5.62
N THR A 336 -11.36 15.88 -4.64
CA THR A 336 -10.33 16.93 -4.49
C THR A 336 -9.00 16.32 -4.10
N GLY A 337 -7.88 16.91 -4.54
CA GLY A 337 -6.54 16.58 -4.03
C GLY A 337 -6.36 17.08 -2.61
N GLY A 338 -5.59 16.34 -1.80
CA GLY A 338 -5.23 16.73 -0.44
C GLY A 338 -4.21 17.87 -0.42
N ALA A 339 -4.26 18.73 0.59
CA ALA A 339 -3.25 19.76 0.79
C ALA A 339 -1.91 19.14 1.21
N GLY A 340 -0.79 19.75 0.82
CA GLY A 340 0.53 19.44 1.36
C GLY A 340 0.68 19.92 2.81
N GLY A 341 1.45 19.19 3.61
CA GLY A 341 1.76 19.53 5.00
C GLY A 341 2.72 20.73 5.09
N ALA A 342 2.63 21.48 6.18
CA ALA A 342 3.59 22.54 6.47
C ALA A 342 4.94 21.95 6.91
N ALA A 343 6.05 22.63 6.58
CA ALA A 343 7.38 22.31 7.10
C ALA A 343 7.55 22.72 8.56
N GLY A 344 8.67 22.32 9.16
CA GLY A 344 9.08 22.69 10.49
C GLY A 344 9.36 24.20 10.67
N TRP A 345 9.87 24.57 11.84
CA TRP A 345 10.08 25.99 12.15
C TRP A 345 11.41 26.51 11.59
N LEU A 346 12.51 25.76 11.74
CA LEU A 346 13.86 26.23 11.39
C LEU A 346 14.24 25.91 9.95
N TYR A 347 14.02 24.67 9.52
CA TYR A 347 14.43 24.18 8.19
C TYR A 347 13.43 23.14 7.69
N GLY A 348 13.07 23.24 6.41
CA GLY A 348 12.26 22.27 5.68
C GLY A 348 11.38 22.91 4.63
N SER A 349 11.06 22.17 3.58
CA SER A 349 10.15 22.59 2.52
C SER A 349 8.72 22.15 2.81
N GLY A 350 7.75 22.93 2.42
CA GLY A 350 6.35 22.55 2.45
C GLY A 350 6.08 21.34 1.54
N GLY A 351 5.19 20.46 1.96
CA GLY A 351 4.76 19.32 1.18
C GLY A 351 4.02 19.74 -0.09
N ALA A 352 4.10 18.94 -1.16
CA ALA A 352 3.32 19.19 -2.37
C ALA A 352 1.84 18.90 -2.14
N GLY A 353 0.94 19.65 -2.77
CA GLY A 353 -0.48 19.34 -2.84
C GLY A 353 -0.75 18.15 -3.76
N GLY A 354 -1.75 17.33 -3.44
CA GLY A 354 -2.18 16.21 -4.26
C GLY A 354 -3.00 16.66 -5.47
N ALA A 355 -2.93 15.93 -6.58
CA ALA A 355 -3.77 16.20 -7.75
C ALA A 355 -5.25 15.88 -7.48
N GLY A 356 -6.15 16.61 -8.10
CA GLY A 356 -7.57 16.29 -8.13
C GLY A 356 -7.88 15.05 -8.98
N GLY A 357 -8.89 14.30 -8.61
CA GLY A 357 -9.37 13.14 -9.36
C GLY A 357 -10.06 13.53 -10.66
N ALA A 358 -9.99 12.69 -11.69
CA ALA A 358 -10.72 12.91 -12.93
C ALA A 358 -12.23 12.74 -12.74
N GLY A 359 -13.03 13.49 -13.48
CA GLY A 359 -14.46 13.28 -13.60
C GLY A 359 -14.81 11.97 -14.31
N GLY A 360 -15.93 11.38 -13.93
CA GLY A 360 -16.40 10.13 -14.50
C GLY A 360 -16.95 10.30 -15.94
N LEU A 361 -16.75 9.27 -16.75
CA LEU A 361 -17.31 9.15 -18.09
C LEU A 361 -18.84 9.13 -18.03
N ASN A 362 -19.51 9.77 -19.00
CA ASN A 362 -20.92 9.57 -19.27
C ASN A 362 -21.11 8.91 -20.63
N ASN A 363 -21.58 7.66 -20.65
CA ASN A 363 -21.75 6.88 -21.88
C ASN A 363 -23.19 6.85 -22.40
N ALA A 364 -24.17 7.31 -21.61
CA ALA A 364 -25.55 7.20 -22.01
C ALA A 364 -26.37 8.34 -21.41
N GLY A 365 -27.46 8.69 -22.05
CA GLY A 365 -28.37 9.76 -21.63
C GLY A 365 -27.95 11.14 -22.11
N GLY A 366 -28.72 12.17 -21.78
CA GLY A 366 -28.58 13.56 -22.25
C GLY A 366 -27.77 14.47 -21.35
N ALA A 367 -27.19 13.97 -20.25
CA ALA A 367 -26.49 14.79 -19.25
C ALA A 367 -24.99 14.91 -19.47
N THR A 368 -24.33 15.66 -18.61
CA THR A 368 -22.89 15.98 -18.74
C THR A 368 -21.95 14.88 -18.28
N GLY A 369 -20.71 14.84 -18.78
CA GLY A 369 -19.60 14.16 -18.14
C GLY A 369 -19.34 14.70 -16.73
N GLY A 370 -18.74 13.87 -15.85
CA GLY A 370 -18.41 14.31 -14.49
C GLY A 370 -17.37 15.43 -14.47
N THR A 371 -17.46 16.33 -13.51
CA THR A 371 -16.42 17.37 -13.35
C THR A 371 -15.16 16.79 -12.70
N GLY A 372 -14.00 17.33 -13.01
CA GLY A 372 -12.76 17.02 -12.29
C GLY A 372 -12.80 17.51 -10.84
N GLY A 373 -11.96 16.94 -9.98
CA GLY A 373 -11.71 17.42 -8.62
C GLY A 373 -10.61 18.50 -8.61
N THR A 374 -10.70 19.48 -7.71
CA THR A 374 -9.67 20.53 -7.59
C THR A 374 -8.34 19.96 -7.09
N GLY A 375 -7.23 20.55 -7.52
CA GLY A 375 -5.91 20.23 -6.97
C GLY A 375 -5.75 20.74 -5.54
N GLY A 376 -4.98 20.04 -4.73
CA GLY A 376 -4.64 20.42 -3.36
C GLY A 376 -3.62 21.56 -3.33
N ALA A 377 -3.71 22.42 -2.31
CA ALA A 377 -2.72 23.47 -2.09
C ALA A 377 -1.38 22.87 -1.65
N GLY A 378 -0.27 23.55 -2.01
CA GLY A 378 1.05 23.26 -1.45
C GLY A 378 1.15 23.72 -0.01
N GLY A 379 1.94 22.98 0.80
CA GLY A 379 2.23 23.34 2.19
C GLY A 379 3.17 24.54 2.30
N SER A 380 3.15 25.24 3.46
CA SER A 380 4.11 26.32 3.72
C SER A 380 5.51 25.79 4.01
N GLY A 381 6.55 26.48 3.52
CA GLY A 381 7.94 26.24 3.91
C GLY A 381 8.19 26.63 5.37
N ALA A 382 9.35 26.20 5.91
CA ALA A 382 9.77 26.53 7.27
C ALA A 382 9.90 28.04 7.47
N TRP A 383 9.67 28.47 8.72
CA TRP A 383 9.70 29.89 9.05
C TRP A 383 11.06 30.54 8.73
N LEU A 384 12.18 29.88 9.06
CA LEU A 384 13.51 30.47 8.79
C LEU A 384 13.99 30.16 7.38
N TYR A 385 14.10 28.90 7.00
CA TYR A 385 14.64 28.50 5.70
C TYR A 385 13.86 27.32 5.10
N GLY A 386 13.16 27.55 4.02
CA GLY A 386 12.46 26.51 3.28
C GLY A 386 11.54 27.03 2.21
N ASN A 387 11.40 26.27 1.14
CA ASN A 387 10.50 26.61 0.05
C ASN A 387 9.05 26.22 0.38
N GLY A 388 8.11 26.97 -0.15
CA GLY A 388 6.72 26.54 -0.21
C GLY A 388 6.56 25.32 -1.11
N GLY A 389 5.66 24.42 -0.75
CA GLY A 389 5.33 23.23 -1.54
C GLY A 389 4.62 23.60 -2.84
N ALA A 390 4.87 22.86 -3.91
CA ALA A 390 4.10 22.99 -5.15
C ALA A 390 2.64 22.54 -4.94
N ALA A 391 1.71 23.13 -5.67
CA ALA A 391 0.31 22.71 -5.64
C ALA A 391 0.03 21.51 -6.54
N GLY A 392 -1.05 20.79 -6.25
CA GLY A 392 -1.58 19.74 -7.11
C GLY A 392 -2.31 20.27 -8.32
N ALA A 393 -2.27 19.56 -9.43
CA ALA A 393 -3.07 19.86 -10.61
C ALA A 393 -4.57 19.57 -10.38
N GLY A 394 -5.43 20.31 -11.05
CA GLY A 394 -6.86 19.99 -11.14
C GLY A 394 -7.09 18.71 -11.95
N GLY A 395 -8.13 17.95 -11.60
CA GLY A 395 -8.56 16.77 -12.33
C GLY A 395 -9.22 17.12 -13.67
N ASN A 396 -9.06 16.26 -14.65
CA ASN A 396 -9.73 16.43 -15.95
C ASN A 396 -11.24 16.18 -15.82
N GLY A 397 -12.03 16.86 -16.65
CA GLY A 397 -13.44 16.55 -16.83
C GLY A 397 -13.66 15.21 -17.51
N GLY A 398 -14.73 14.52 -17.18
CA GLY A 398 -15.12 13.25 -17.81
C GLY A 398 -15.63 13.46 -19.25
N ASN A 399 -15.29 12.56 -20.14
CA ASN A 399 -15.82 12.58 -21.50
C ASN A 399 -17.31 12.25 -21.50
N ASN A 400 -18.02 12.78 -22.52
CA ASN A 400 -19.40 12.41 -22.79
C ASN A 400 -19.53 11.80 -24.18
N THR A 401 -20.05 10.56 -24.24
CA THR A 401 -20.33 9.86 -25.48
C THR A 401 -21.81 9.88 -25.88
N SER A 402 -22.61 10.64 -25.17
CA SER A 402 -24.05 10.83 -25.38
C SER A 402 -24.38 12.30 -25.75
N ALA A 403 -25.62 12.68 -25.78
CA ALA A 403 -26.09 13.98 -26.25
C ALA A 403 -25.78 15.21 -25.36
N GLY A 404 -25.14 15.07 -24.19
CA GLY A 404 -24.80 16.17 -23.29
C GLY A 404 -23.40 16.73 -23.48
N THR A 405 -23.00 17.68 -22.63
CA THR A 405 -21.68 18.31 -22.68
C THR A 405 -20.61 17.45 -22.06
N GLY A 406 -19.33 17.60 -22.45
CA GLY A 406 -18.20 17.08 -21.71
C GLY A 406 -18.11 17.66 -20.30
N GLY A 407 -17.54 16.93 -19.35
CA GLY A 407 -17.34 17.39 -17.99
C GLY A 407 -16.32 18.55 -17.93
N VAL A 408 -16.48 19.43 -16.94
CA VAL A 408 -15.55 20.56 -16.73
C VAL A 408 -14.27 20.05 -16.06
N GLY A 409 -13.11 20.50 -16.54
CA GLY A 409 -11.83 20.34 -15.83
C GLY A 409 -11.80 21.22 -14.59
N ALA A 410 -11.20 20.77 -13.53
CA ALA A 410 -11.13 21.50 -12.27
C ALA A 410 -9.88 22.42 -12.18
N SER A 411 -9.93 23.38 -11.28
CA SER A 411 -8.78 24.26 -11.03
C SER A 411 -7.63 23.54 -10.34
N GLY A 412 -6.41 23.96 -10.67
CA GLY A 412 -5.22 23.62 -9.90
C GLY A 412 -5.23 24.26 -8.50
N GLY A 413 -4.49 23.70 -7.57
CA GLY A 413 -4.30 24.22 -6.24
C GLY A 413 -3.37 25.45 -6.23
N THR A 414 -3.30 26.14 -5.09
CA THR A 414 -2.37 27.26 -4.88
C THR A 414 -1.04 26.76 -4.33
N GLY A 415 0.08 27.33 -4.81
CA GLY A 415 1.41 27.07 -4.28
C GLY A 415 1.53 27.53 -2.82
N GLY A 416 2.35 26.80 -2.04
CA GLY A 416 2.66 27.16 -0.66
C GLY A 416 3.57 28.37 -0.56
N ASN A 417 3.48 29.13 0.53
CA ASN A 417 4.35 30.28 0.78
C ASN A 417 5.66 29.83 1.44
N ALA A 418 6.77 30.51 1.13
CA ALA A 418 8.00 30.39 1.93
C ALA A 418 7.91 31.25 3.19
N GLY A 419 8.75 30.95 4.20
CA GLY A 419 8.84 31.75 5.43
C GLY A 419 9.75 32.99 5.27
N LEU A 420 10.93 33.02 5.95
CA LEU A 420 11.87 34.13 5.88
C LEU A 420 12.74 34.04 4.62
N ILE A 421 13.32 32.87 4.38
CA ILE A 421 14.21 32.59 3.24
C ILE A 421 13.69 31.35 2.50
N GLY A 422 13.44 31.47 1.21
CA GLY A 422 13.03 30.39 0.33
C GLY A 422 12.11 30.85 -0.79
N ALA A 423 11.93 30.05 -1.82
CA ALA A 423 11.02 30.31 -2.92
C ALA A 423 9.58 29.89 -2.58
N GLY A 424 8.60 30.63 -3.08
CA GLY A 424 7.20 30.20 -3.10
C GLY A 424 7.01 28.96 -3.96
N GLY A 425 6.06 28.11 -3.61
CA GLY A 425 5.70 26.93 -4.40
C GLY A 425 4.95 27.32 -5.68
N HIS A 426 5.09 26.50 -6.72
CA HIS A 426 4.35 26.70 -7.97
C HIS A 426 2.86 26.40 -7.78
N GLY A 427 1.99 27.13 -8.47
CA GLY A 427 0.58 26.84 -8.61
C GLY A 427 0.33 25.58 -9.45
N GLY A 428 -0.72 24.85 -9.17
CA GLY A 428 -1.12 23.66 -9.91
C GLY A 428 -1.74 24.02 -11.27
N ALA A 429 -1.52 23.20 -12.29
CA ALA A 429 -2.19 23.36 -13.57
C ALA A 429 -3.69 23.05 -13.44
N GLY A 430 -4.54 23.71 -14.21
CA GLY A 430 -5.94 23.37 -14.37
C GLY A 430 -6.13 22.06 -15.14
N GLY A 431 -7.16 21.31 -14.81
CA GLY A 431 -7.54 20.09 -15.53
C GLY A 431 -8.15 20.38 -16.90
N ALA A 432 -7.95 19.52 -17.88
CA ALA A 432 -8.58 19.64 -19.18
C ALA A 432 -10.11 19.38 -19.08
N GLY A 433 -10.90 20.03 -19.92
CA GLY A 433 -12.31 19.70 -20.12
C GLY A 433 -12.48 18.35 -20.79
N GLY A 434 -13.56 17.65 -20.49
CA GLY A 434 -13.92 16.38 -21.11
C GLY A 434 -14.39 16.55 -22.56
N ASN A 435 -14.08 15.61 -23.42
CA ASN A 435 -14.51 15.63 -24.81
C ASN A 435 -15.98 15.24 -24.96
N GLN A 436 -16.66 15.82 -25.94
CA GLN A 436 -17.95 15.38 -26.42
C GLN A 436 -17.76 14.57 -27.71
N THR A 437 -18.17 13.29 -27.70
CA THR A 437 -17.94 12.36 -28.81
C THR A 437 -19.22 11.77 -29.43
N GLY A 438 -20.40 12.02 -28.80
CA GLY A 438 -21.66 11.43 -29.26
C GLY A 438 -22.83 12.42 -29.16
N GLY A 439 -23.36 12.89 -30.27
CA GLY A 439 -24.60 13.70 -30.28
C GLY A 439 -24.38 15.20 -30.13
N VAL A 440 -25.41 15.90 -29.68
CA VAL A 440 -25.45 17.36 -29.56
C VAL A 440 -24.99 17.79 -28.17
N GLY A 441 -23.95 18.59 -28.09
CA GLY A 441 -23.40 19.12 -26.82
C GLY A 441 -22.00 19.66 -26.99
N ASN A 442 -21.58 20.55 -26.12
CA ASN A 442 -20.29 21.20 -26.18
C ASN A 442 -19.20 20.31 -25.55
N GLY A 443 -17.94 20.50 -25.91
CA GLY A 443 -16.80 20.07 -25.09
C GLY A 443 -16.84 20.73 -23.72
N GLY A 444 -16.33 20.05 -22.69
CA GLY A 444 -16.23 20.61 -21.34
C GLY A 444 -15.21 21.75 -21.28
N ALA A 445 -15.44 22.74 -20.42
CA ALA A 445 -14.46 23.81 -20.21
C ALA A 445 -13.24 23.28 -19.45
N GLY A 446 -12.04 23.84 -19.75
CA GLY A 446 -10.82 23.60 -18.99
C GLY A 446 -10.84 24.33 -17.65
N GLY A 447 -10.19 23.76 -16.63
CA GLY A 447 -10.03 24.37 -15.31
C GLY A 447 -8.96 25.46 -15.29
N ASN A 448 -9.06 26.40 -14.36
CA ASN A 448 -8.06 27.47 -14.21
C ASN A 448 -6.79 26.94 -13.54
N GLY A 449 -5.65 27.48 -13.88
CA GLY A 449 -4.40 27.29 -13.15
C GLY A 449 -4.47 27.93 -11.76
N GLY A 450 -3.80 27.34 -10.80
CA GLY A 450 -3.68 27.87 -9.43
C GLY A 450 -2.62 28.95 -9.33
N ALA A 451 -2.74 29.85 -8.37
CA ALA A 451 -1.73 30.87 -8.13
C ALA A 451 -0.44 30.27 -7.53
N GLY A 452 0.70 30.86 -7.87
CA GLY A 452 1.99 30.57 -7.21
C GLY A 452 2.02 31.16 -5.80
N GLY A 453 2.80 30.51 -4.91
CA GLY A 453 3.02 30.94 -3.54
C GLY A 453 3.97 32.15 -3.45
N ALA A 454 3.88 32.94 -2.37
CA ALA A 454 4.79 34.03 -2.13
C ALA A 454 6.19 33.54 -1.73
N GLY A 455 7.22 34.24 -2.22
CA GLY A 455 8.60 34.05 -1.78
C GLY A 455 8.83 34.50 -0.34
N GLY A 456 10.01 34.17 0.19
CA GLY A 456 10.41 34.49 1.56
C GLY A 456 10.40 35.98 1.87
N GLN A 457 10.13 36.32 3.13
CA GLN A 457 9.99 37.71 3.57
C GLN A 457 11.28 38.51 3.34
N LEU A 458 12.46 37.90 3.54
CA LEU A 458 13.77 38.51 3.35
C LEU A 458 14.33 38.17 1.98
N TYR A 459 14.35 36.89 1.61
CA TYR A 459 14.97 36.44 0.36
C TYR A 459 14.21 35.27 -0.24
N GLY A 460 13.87 35.36 -1.52
CA GLY A 460 13.26 34.26 -2.29
C GLY A 460 12.32 34.74 -3.40
N ASN A 461 12.29 33.98 -4.46
CA ASN A 461 11.39 34.23 -5.58
C ASN A 461 9.96 33.80 -5.26
N GLY A 462 8.98 34.51 -5.80
CA GLY A 462 7.62 34.01 -5.87
C GLY A 462 7.54 32.75 -6.75
N GLY A 463 6.62 31.83 -6.44
CA GLY A 463 6.33 30.67 -7.27
C GLY A 463 5.57 31.04 -8.54
N ASP A 464 5.78 30.32 -9.63
CA ASP A 464 5.02 30.54 -10.87
C ASP A 464 3.56 30.12 -10.71
N GLY A 465 2.67 30.77 -11.41
CA GLY A 465 1.28 30.35 -11.55
C GLY A 465 1.16 29.07 -12.38
N GLY A 466 0.15 28.26 -12.12
CA GLY A 466 -0.15 27.08 -12.91
C GLY A 466 -0.82 27.44 -14.26
N ASN A 467 -0.57 26.64 -15.29
CA ASN A 467 -1.25 26.84 -16.58
C ASN A 467 -2.73 26.49 -16.50
N GLY A 468 -3.55 27.16 -17.30
CA GLY A 468 -4.96 26.80 -17.50
C GLY A 468 -5.11 25.49 -18.25
N GLY A 469 -6.17 24.76 -17.94
CA GLY A 469 -6.52 23.52 -18.63
C GLY A 469 -7.07 23.78 -20.04
N ALA A 470 -6.81 22.87 -20.97
CA ALA A 470 -7.43 22.93 -22.32
C ALA A 470 -8.93 22.67 -22.23
N GLY A 471 -9.71 23.31 -23.12
CA GLY A 471 -11.11 22.95 -23.34
C GLY A 471 -11.22 21.58 -24.02
N GLY A 472 -12.28 20.84 -23.70
CA GLY A 472 -12.57 19.56 -24.33
C GLY A 472 -13.01 19.73 -25.80
N ALA A 473 -12.62 18.78 -26.64
CA ALA A 473 -13.05 18.81 -28.05
C ALA A 473 -14.52 18.38 -28.20
N ASN A 474 -15.21 19.00 -29.16
CA ASN A 474 -16.44 18.44 -29.71
C ASN A 474 -16.15 17.68 -30.99
N ILE A 475 -16.23 16.35 -30.93
CA ILE A 475 -15.92 15.45 -32.06
C ILE A 475 -17.19 15.01 -32.79
N ALA A 476 -18.35 15.16 -32.14
CA ALA A 476 -19.64 14.70 -32.69
C ALA A 476 -20.20 15.58 -33.80
N GLY A 477 -19.78 16.83 -33.94
CA GLY A 477 -20.11 17.70 -35.07
C GLY A 477 -21.56 18.14 -35.18
N GLY A 478 -22.36 18.14 -34.10
CA GLY A 478 -23.75 18.59 -34.09
C GLY A 478 -23.85 20.10 -34.36
N ASN A 479 -24.90 20.53 -35.12
CA ASN A 479 -25.15 21.94 -35.39
C ASN A 479 -25.30 22.71 -34.07
N GLY A 480 -24.55 23.79 -33.90
CA GLY A 480 -24.59 24.66 -32.73
C GLY A 480 -23.83 24.19 -31.51
N SER A 481 -23.01 23.12 -31.63
CA SER A 481 -22.18 22.61 -30.55
C SER A 481 -20.73 23.00 -30.77
N ASP A 482 -20.08 23.57 -29.77
CA ASP A 482 -18.70 24.06 -29.81
C ASP A 482 -17.74 23.23 -28.96
N GLY A 483 -16.45 23.38 -29.19
CA GLY A 483 -15.42 22.94 -28.27
C GLY A 483 -15.53 23.72 -26.95
N GLY A 484 -15.01 23.12 -25.87
CA GLY A 484 -15.00 23.73 -24.55
C GLY A 484 -14.10 24.97 -24.47
N ALA A 485 -14.46 25.92 -23.61
CA ALA A 485 -13.61 27.08 -23.33
C ALA A 485 -12.30 26.65 -22.65
N ALA A 486 -11.22 27.39 -22.88
CA ALA A 486 -9.97 27.21 -22.17
C ALA A 486 -10.06 27.72 -20.72
N GLY A 487 -9.26 27.14 -19.84
CA GLY A 487 -9.03 27.68 -18.49
C GLY A 487 -8.01 28.84 -18.53
N HIS A 488 -8.12 29.74 -17.57
CA HIS A 488 -7.15 30.83 -17.39
C HIS A 488 -5.90 30.30 -16.68
N GLY A 489 -4.72 30.91 -17.02
CA GLY A 489 -3.51 30.72 -16.24
C GLY A 489 -3.62 31.34 -14.84
N GLY A 490 -2.92 30.78 -13.87
CA GLY A 490 -2.83 31.27 -12.51
C GLY A 490 -1.88 32.48 -12.40
N ALA A 491 -2.09 33.31 -11.40
CA ALA A 491 -1.17 34.41 -11.11
C ALA A 491 0.15 33.88 -10.54
N GLY A 492 1.30 34.51 -10.88
CA GLY A 492 2.55 34.25 -10.20
C GLY A 492 2.55 34.82 -8.78
N GLY A 493 3.31 34.18 -7.89
CA GLY A 493 3.51 34.62 -6.53
C GLY A 493 4.37 35.87 -6.42
N SER A 494 4.16 36.67 -5.37
CA SER A 494 4.98 37.86 -5.12
C SER A 494 6.33 37.50 -4.52
N ALA A 495 7.43 38.16 -4.97
CA ALA A 495 8.61 38.32 -4.13
C ALA A 495 8.33 39.39 -3.07
N ARG A 496 9.10 39.37 -1.96
CA ARG A 496 8.92 40.37 -0.91
C ARG A 496 10.08 41.35 -0.87
N LEU A 497 11.13 41.16 -0.05
CA LEU A 497 12.22 42.13 0.03
C LEU A 497 13.28 41.93 -1.08
N ILE A 498 13.77 40.70 -1.22
CA ILE A 498 14.80 40.36 -2.22
C ILE A 498 14.35 39.11 -3.00
N GLY A 499 14.19 39.23 -4.30
CA GLY A 499 13.78 38.15 -5.19
C GLY A 499 13.03 38.67 -6.42
N ALA A 500 12.73 37.77 -7.34
CA ALA A 500 11.86 38.00 -8.47
C ALA A 500 10.44 37.51 -8.19
N GLY A 501 9.41 38.18 -8.67
CA GLY A 501 8.06 37.63 -8.70
C GLY A 501 7.98 36.39 -9.59
N GLY A 502 7.10 35.44 -9.29
CA GLY A 502 6.83 34.32 -10.16
C GLY A 502 6.14 34.73 -11.45
N HIS A 503 6.33 33.96 -12.51
CA HIS A 503 5.61 34.18 -13.77
C HIS A 503 4.13 33.79 -13.62
N GLY A 504 3.23 34.47 -14.33
CA GLY A 504 1.86 33.97 -14.51
C GLY A 504 1.86 32.70 -15.36
N GLY A 505 0.91 31.82 -15.11
CA GLY A 505 0.70 30.63 -15.95
C GLY A 505 0.07 31.00 -17.31
N ASP A 506 0.31 30.18 -18.31
CA ASP A 506 -0.32 30.32 -19.62
C ASP A 506 -1.80 29.96 -19.56
N GLY A 507 -2.62 30.59 -20.39
CA GLY A 507 -3.99 30.14 -20.63
C GLY A 507 -4.02 28.80 -21.37
N GLY A 508 -5.04 27.98 -21.13
CA GLY A 508 -5.24 26.74 -21.87
C GLY A 508 -5.60 26.98 -23.35
N ALA A 509 -5.52 25.94 -24.16
CA ALA A 509 -6.06 25.99 -25.53
C ALA A 509 -7.58 25.72 -25.51
N GLY A 510 -8.34 26.41 -26.35
CA GLY A 510 -9.77 26.12 -26.57
C GLY A 510 -9.96 24.72 -27.19
N GLY A 511 -11.07 24.11 -26.91
CA GLY A 511 -11.42 22.80 -27.49
C GLY A 511 -11.70 22.90 -29.01
N ASN A 512 -11.26 21.89 -29.75
CA ASN A 512 -11.52 21.84 -31.20
C ASN A 512 -12.99 21.45 -31.45
N THR A 513 -13.58 22.04 -32.49
CA THR A 513 -14.89 21.62 -33.02
C THR A 513 -14.66 20.88 -34.35
N ALA A 514 -15.00 19.58 -34.41
CA ALA A 514 -14.99 18.84 -35.67
C ALA A 514 -16.31 19.07 -36.39
N GLY A 515 -16.26 19.51 -37.68
CA GLY A 515 -17.43 19.52 -38.55
C GLY A 515 -18.08 20.84 -38.85
N ARG A 516 -17.53 22.01 -38.47
CA ARG A 516 -17.89 23.26 -39.17
C ARG A 516 -17.33 23.18 -40.59
N ARG A 517 -18.12 22.74 -41.55
CA ARG A 517 -17.93 23.20 -42.94
C ARG A 517 -18.09 24.71 -42.86
N ALA A 518 -17.06 25.44 -43.26
CA ALA A 518 -17.20 26.82 -43.62
C ALA A 518 -18.24 26.83 -44.78
N ASP A 519 -19.46 27.20 -44.47
CA ASP A 519 -20.39 27.58 -45.50
C ASP A 519 -19.83 28.88 -46.08
N ALA A 520 -19.38 28.78 -47.35
CA ALA A 520 -18.89 29.88 -48.16
C ALA A 520 -19.98 30.90 -48.47
#